data_3392e2fe9d432dd252d3e4feb63eb73b
#
_entry.id   3392e2fe9d432dd252d3e4feb63eb73b
#
_cell.length_a   1.000
_cell.length_b   1.000
_cell.length_c   1.000
_cell.angle_alpha   90.00
_cell.angle_beta   90.00
_cell.angle_gamma   90.00
#
_symmetry.space_group_name_H-M   'P 1'
#
loop_
_entity.id
_entity.type
_entity.pdbx_description
1 polymer ?
#
loop_
_entity_poly.entity_id
_entity_poly.type
_entity_poly.pdbx_seq_one_letter_code
_entity_poly.pdbx_strand_id
1 'polypeptide(L)'
;QVAIYGADQTTVIWSFIIWMTPTPAEHPYGNTGYVVLDRNLGTYMTCEGDNWKQNGVYFQWGRPTPVGWSGTVGTNIPTEATNVRFSIENPRALLYTNNVDNTKSDWYLGAWTGARTDRKDDFWGNPNESSTYLNPSDGHKSIYDPCPKGYRVVSPRVLDEIEQKGEFVKQSATAVFKYCYDGTNYAYWPLAGCKWGSNGGNNGNNTGLDTAKGAACYWSNSSASSYGNDKDQGATSLYYKVSDKTWTHSSGRSHAFSVRCMKDAENR
;
A
#
# COMPACT_ATOMS: atom_id res chain seq x y z
N GLN A 1 11.28 -12.85 3.55
CA GLN A 1 9.98 -13.53 3.47
C GLN A 1 10.17 -15.03 3.71
N VAL A 2 9.28 -15.64 4.47
CA VAL A 2 9.25 -17.10 4.76
C VAL A 2 7.91 -17.62 4.28
N ALA A 3 7.92 -18.77 3.59
CA ALA A 3 6.72 -19.44 3.12
C ALA A 3 6.50 -20.75 3.88
N ILE A 4 5.24 -21.08 4.11
CA ILE A 4 4.79 -22.39 4.58
C ILE A 4 4.28 -23.15 3.37
N TYR A 5 4.76 -24.36 3.19
CA TYR A 5 4.38 -25.24 2.09
C TYR A 5 3.39 -26.32 2.54
N GLY A 6 2.58 -26.78 1.61
CA GLY A 6 1.73 -27.94 1.79
C GLY A 6 2.53 -29.25 1.92
N ALA A 7 1.82 -30.34 2.15
CA ALA A 7 2.42 -31.67 2.22
C ALA A 7 3.14 -32.08 0.93
N ASP A 8 2.78 -31.49 -0.19
CA ASP A 8 3.43 -31.65 -1.50
C ASP A 8 4.79 -30.93 -1.62
N GLN A 9 5.16 -30.13 -0.61
CA GLN A 9 6.40 -29.33 -0.53
C GLN A 9 6.60 -28.34 -1.70
N THR A 10 5.57 -28.07 -2.48
CA THR A 10 5.59 -27.19 -3.65
C THR A 10 4.54 -26.09 -3.57
N THR A 11 3.35 -26.40 -3.08
CA THR A 11 2.26 -25.43 -2.96
C THR A 11 2.44 -24.55 -1.73
N VAL A 12 2.53 -23.25 -1.94
CA VAL A 12 2.57 -22.26 -0.84
C VAL A 12 1.18 -22.16 -0.21
N ILE A 13 1.08 -22.49 1.08
CA ILE A 13 -0.15 -22.35 1.87
C ILE A 13 -0.27 -20.94 2.45
N TRP A 14 0.85 -20.38 2.91
CA TRP A 14 0.94 -19.06 3.50
C TRP A 14 2.36 -18.54 3.46
N SER A 15 2.54 -17.23 3.57
CA SER A 15 3.86 -16.64 3.73
C SER A 15 3.83 -15.43 4.66
N PHE A 16 4.97 -15.18 5.29
CA PHE A 16 5.17 -14.11 6.24
C PHE A 16 6.29 -13.18 5.78
N ILE A 17 6.14 -11.91 6.09
CA ILE A 17 7.25 -10.98 6.09
C ILE A 17 7.97 -11.07 7.44
N ILE A 18 9.29 -11.26 7.41
CA ILE A 18 10.13 -11.09 8.59
C ILE A 18 10.73 -9.69 8.51
N TRP A 19 10.36 -8.85 9.43
CA TRP A 19 10.86 -7.49 9.53
C TRP A 19 11.90 -7.37 10.62
N MET A 20 13.16 -7.37 10.22
CA MET A 20 14.31 -7.22 11.13
C MET A 20 14.69 -5.74 11.17
N THR A 21 14.39 -5.10 12.29
CA THR A 21 14.62 -3.66 12.48
C THR A 21 14.80 -3.37 13.97
N PRO A 22 15.57 -2.34 14.37
CA PRO A 22 15.45 -1.79 15.72
C PRO A 22 14.00 -1.43 16.02
N THR A 23 13.57 -1.55 17.25
CA THR A 23 12.18 -1.25 17.64
C THR A 23 11.76 0.09 17.05
N PRO A 24 10.73 0.13 16.19
CA PRO A 24 10.23 1.39 15.66
C PRO A 24 9.70 2.29 16.77
N ALA A 25 9.97 3.58 16.67
CA ALA A 25 9.39 4.55 17.59
C ALA A 25 7.92 4.78 17.25
N GLU A 26 7.12 5.04 18.28
CA GLU A 26 5.71 5.40 18.19
C GLU A 26 5.58 6.93 18.19
N HIS A 27 4.98 7.48 17.15
CA HIS A 27 4.71 8.91 17.03
C HIS A 27 3.21 9.17 17.22
N PRO A 28 2.81 9.86 18.29
CA PRO A 28 1.41 10.22 18.51
C PRO A 28 1.02 11.39 17.59
N TYR A 29 0.17 11.14 16.62
CA TYR A 29 -0.35 12.17 15.72
C TYR A 29 -1.52 12.88 16.39
N GLY A 30 -1.23 13.94 17.13
CA GLY A 30 -2.15 14.58 18.07
C GLY A 30 -3.50 14.99 17.48
N ASN A 31 -3.55 15.41 16.22
CA ASN A 31 -4.80 15.82 15.57
C ASN A 31 -5.71 14.64 15.19
N THR A 32 -5.14 13.46 14.98
CA THR A 32 -5.89 12.27 14.57
C THR A 32 -6.20 11.35 15.75
N GLY A 33 -5.45 11.47 16.83
CA GLY A 33 -5.47 10.54 17.97
C GLY A 33 -4.83 9.19 17.67
N TYR A 34 -4.16 9.03 16.52
CA TYR A 34 -3.47 7.80 16.17
C TYR A 34 -2.00 7.82 16.59
N VAL A 35 -1.47 6.64 16.85
CA VAL A 35 -0.04 6.43 17.08
C VAL A 35 0.53 5.68 15.88
N VAL A 36 1.45 6.32 15.17
CA VAL A 36 2.01 5.83 13.90
C VAL A 36 3.48 5.49 14.09
N LEU A 37 3.94 4.38 13.49
CA LEU A 37 5.35 4.01 13.54
C LEU A 37 6.21 4.98 12.70
N ASP A 38 7.44 5.20 13.15
CA ASP A 38 8.39 6.18 12.60
C ASP A 38 8.90 5.86 11.19
N ARG A 39 8.65 4.64 10.67
CA ARG A 39 9.22 4.15 9.41
C ARG A 39 8.25 3.31 8.60
N ASN A 40 8.53 3.18 7.29
CA ASN A 40 7.78 2.30 6.41
C ASN A 40 8.03 0.83 6.74
N LEU A 41 7.02 -0.01 6.52
CA LEU A 41 7.15 -1.44 6.69
C LEU A 41 8.25 -2.01 5.78
N GLY A 42 9.11 -2.85 6.34
CA GLY A 42 10.23 -3.47 5.64
C GLY A 42 11.52 -2.66 5.59
N THR A 43 11.56 -1.46 6.19
CA THR A 43 12.83 -0.74 6.39
C THR A 43 13.38 -0.93 7.79
N TYR A 44 14.69 -0.86 7.95
CA TYR A 44 15.34 -0.90 9.27
C TYR A 44 15.79 0.47 9.78
N MET A 45 15.57 1.55 8.99
CA MET A 45 16.01 2.90 9.28
C MET A 45 14.82 3.85 9.37
N THR A 46 14.98 4.88 10.19
CA THR A 46 14.17 6.10 10.10
C THR A 46 14.53 6.91 8.85
N CYS A 47 13.64 7.81 8.46
CA CYS A 47 13.81 8.60 7.24
C CYS A 47 14.63 9.89 7.46
N GLU A 48 15.49 9.92 8.44
CA GLU A 48 16.42 11.03 8.65
C GLU A 48 17.63 10.87 7.72
N GLY A 49 17.59 11.54 6.58
CA GLY A 49 18.70 11.55 5.64
C GLY A 49 18.43 10.86 4.31
N ASP A 50 19.40 10.91 3.45
CA ASP A 50 19.29 10.61 2.03
C ASP A 50 19.69 9.16 1.71
N ASN A 51 18.76 8.22 1.95
CA ASN A 51 19.04 6.80 1.73
C ASN A 51 17.83 6.02 1.22
N TRP A 52 17.98 5.32 0.07
CA TRP A 52 16.97 4.43 -0.49
C TRP A 52 16.53 3.31 0.47
N LYS A 53 17.34 2.96 1.47
CA LYS A 53 17.00 1.96 2.52
C LYS A 53 15.84 2.40 3.41
N GLN A 54 15.43 3.66 3.33
CA GLN A 54 14.28 4.22 4.02
C GLN A 54 12.95 3.90 3.33
N ASN A 55 12.98 3.47 2.08
CA ASN A 55 11.76 3.27 1.28
C ASN A 55 10.88 2.13 1.79
N GLY A 56 11.50 1.08 2.37
CA GLY A 56 10.77 -0.12 2.76
C GLY A 56 10.44 -1.02 1.59
N VAL A 57 9.35 -1.74 1.70
CA VAL A 57 8.85 -2.67 0.66
C VAL A 57 7.44 -2.26 0.21
N TYR A 58 7.02 -2.76 -0.97
CA TYR A 58 5.77 -2.36 -1.59
C TYR A 58 4.76 -3.48 -1.54
N PHE A 59 3.51 -3.11 -1.28
CA PHE A 59 2.37 -4.04 -1.18
C PHE A 59 1.29 -3.65 -2.20
N GLN A 60 0.71 -4.65 -2.83
CA GLN A 60 -0.58 -4.46 -3.46
C GLN A 60 -1.66 -4.41 -2.38
N TRP A 61 -2.61 -3.49 -2.51
CA TRP A 61 -3.64 -3.32 -1.49
C TRP A 61 -4.39 -4.62 -1.20
N GLY A 62 -4.55 -4.95 0.07
CA GLY A 62 -5.24 -6.17 0.49
C GLY A 62 -4.36 -7.42 0.58
N ARG A 63 -3.10 -7.39 0.14
CA ARG A 63 -2.19 -8.54 0.21
C ARG A 63 -1.32 -8.51 1.47
N PRO A 64 -1.08 -9.68 2.10
CA PRO A 64 -0.27 -9.77 3.32
C PRO A 64 1.24 -9.74 3.06
N THR A 65 1.66 -9.84 1.80
CA THR A 65 3.07 -10.00 1.43
C THR A 65 3.50 -8.95 0.41
N PRO A 66 4.75 -8.46 0.52
CA PRO A 66 5.27 -7.49 -0.41
C PRO A 66 5.58 -8.13 -1.76
N VAL A 67 5.46 -7.35 -2.82
CA VAL A 67 5.93 -7.73 -4.15
C VAL A 67 7.46 -7.74 -4.22
N GLY A 68 8.04 -8.53 -5.11
CA GLY A 68 9.48 -8.60 -5.29
C GLY A 68 10.10 -7.25 -5.66
N TRP A 69 11.33 -6.99 -5.19
CA TRP A 69 11.99 -5.70 -5.36
C TRP A 69 12.48 -5.45 -6.79
N SER A 70 13.32 -6.31 -7.33
CA SER A 70 13.92 -6.10 -8.65
C SER A 70 13.50 -7.18 -9.65
N GLY A 71 13.40 -6.80 -10.92
CA GLY A 71 13.11 -7.75 -12.00
C GLY A 71 11.73 -8.41 -11.92
N THR A 72 10.87 -7.98 -10.98
CA THR A 72 9.52 -8.50 -10.90
C THR A 72 8.73 -7.96 -12.07
N VAL A 73 8.62 -8.75 -13.12
CA VAL A 73 7.68 -8.51 -14.19
C VAL A 73 6.29 -8.76 -13.64
N GLY A 74 5.35 -7.88 -13.95
CA GLY A 74 3.96 -8.09 -13.57
C GLY A 74 3.46 -9.41 -14.18
N THR A 75 2.80 -10.21 -13.36
CA THR A 75 2.17 -11.44 -13.82
C THR A 75 0.74 -11.12 -14.20
N ASN A 76 0.47 -11.24 -15.49
CA ASN A 76 -0.91 -11.23 -15.96
C ASN A 76 -1.64 -12.45 -15.42
N ILE A 77 -2.72 -12.22 -14.70
CA ILE A 77 -3.52 -13.30 -14.17
C ILE A 77 -4.69 -13.54 -15.13
N PRO A 78 -4.90 -14.77 -15.61
CA PRO A 78 -6.13 -15.12 -16.28
C PRO A 78 -7.33 -14.78 -15.40
N THR A 79 -8.40 -14.31 -15.98
CA THR A 79 -9.60 -13.84 -15.26
C THR A 79 -10.15 -14.90 -14.28
N GLU A 80 -9.99 -16.17 -14.63
CA GLU A 80 -10.44 -17.31 -13.82
C GLU A 80 -9.56 -17.58 -12.58
N ALA A 81 -8.31 -17.07 -12.56
CA ALA A 81 -7.36 -17.31 -11.48
C ALA A 81 -7.20 -16.12 -10.53
N THR A 82 -7.96 -15.04 -10.73
CA THR A 82 -7.87 -13.81 -9.93
C THR A 82 -8.54 -13.97 -8.58
N ASN A 83 -7.93 -14.70 -7.69
CA ASN A 83 -8.45 -14.95 -6.35
C ASN A 83 -7.36 -14.88 -5.29
N VAL A 84 -7.80 -14.89 -4.05
CA VAL A 84 -6.92 -14.85 -2.87
C VAL A 84 -5.93 -16.02 -2.87
N ARG A 85 -6.38 -17.21 -3.25
CA ARG A 85 -5.54 -18.40 -3.29
C ARG A 85 -4.35 -18.20 -4.22
N PHE A 86 -4.58 -17.75 -5.44
CA PHE A 86 -3.49 -17.48 -6.39
C PHE A 86 -2.49 -16.45 -5.85
N SER A 87 -2.97 -15.41 -5.16
CA SER A 87 -2.10 -14.41 -4.55
C SER A 87 -1.24 -14.96 -3.41
N ILE A 88 -1.75 -15.94 -2.66
CA ILE A 88 -1.04 -16.63 -1.59
C ILE A 88 0.02 -17.58 -2.17
N GLU A 89 -0.33 -18.33 -3.22
CA GLU A 89 0.58 -19.24 -3.93
C GLU A 89 1.69 -18.49 -4.66
N ASN A 90 1.47 -17.22 -5.02
CA ASN A 90 2.42 -16.36 -5.72
C ASN A 90 2.77 -15.10 -4.92
N PRO A 91 3.34 -15.22 -3.72
CA PRO A 91 3.42 -14.14 -2.74
C PRO A 91 4.30 -12.97 -3.17
N ARG A 92 5.25 -13.18 -4.09
CA ARG A 92 6.16 -12.12 -4.59
C ARG A 92 5.75 -11.52 -5.93
N ALA A 93 4.78 -12.13 -6.60
CA ALA A 93 4.35 -11.66 -7.91
C ALA A 93 3.61 -10.32 -7.80
N LEU A 94 3.87 -9.42 -8.74
CA LEU A 94 3.03 -8.25 -8.98
C LEU A 94 1.87 -8.71 -9.86
N LEU A 95 0.70 -8.79 -9.27
CA LEU A 95 -0.49 -9.35 -9.92
C LEU A 95 -1.34 -8.24 -10.55
N TYR A 96 -1.78 -8.44 -11.76
CA TYR A 96 -2.75 -7.57 -12.42
C TYR A 96 -3.61 -8.37 -13.39
N THR A 97 -4.80 -7.87 -13.65
CA THR A 97 -5.68 -8.48 -14.65
C THR A 97 -5.51 -7.80 -16.00
N ASN A 98 -5.31 -8.61 -17.02
CA ASN A 98 -5.30 -8.13 -18.39
C ASN A 98 -6.75 -8.12 -18.87
N ASN A 99 -7.43 -7.00 -18.71
CA ASN A 99 -8.76 -6.90 -19.29
C ASN A 99 -8.74 -5.98 -20.51
N VAL A 100 -9.49 -6.38 -21.52
CA VAL A 100 -9.52 -5.77 -22.85
C VAL A 100 -9.96 -4.29 -22.81
N ASP A 101 -10.58 -3.88 -21.72
CA ASP A 101 -11.17 -2.55 -21.57
C ASP A 101 -10.27 -1.51 -20.91
N ASN A 102 -8.98 -1.79 -20.69
CA ASN A 102 -7.98 -0.88 -20.08
C ASN A 102 -8.36 -0.24 -18.72
N THR A 103 -9.43 -0.70 -18.09
CA THR A 103 -10.09 -0.01 -16.98
C THR A 103 -9.95 -0.74 -15.65
N LYS A 104 -9.42 -1.97 -15.66
CA LYS A 104 -9.41 -2.81 -14.47
C LYS A 104 -8.04 -2.88 -13.83
N SER A 105 -7.89 -2.09 -12.77
CA SER A 105 -6.66 -1.96 -12.00
C SER A 105 -6.68 -2.74 -10.68
N ASP A 106 -7.35 -3.91 -10.64
CA ASP A 106 -7.40 -4.77 -9.47
C ASP A 106 -6.64 -6.09 -9.71
N TRP A 107 -6.01 -6.63 -8.68
CA TRP A 107 -5.43 -7.96 -8.68
C TRP A 107 -6.46 -9.03 -8.27
N TYR A 108 -7.53 -8.63 -7.61
CA TYR A 108 -8.63 -9.48 -7.18
C TYR A 108 -9.88 -9.15 -7.99
N LEU A 109 -10.22 -10.04 -8.89
CA LEU A 109 -11.50 -10.00 -9.58
C LEU A 109 -12.24 -11.26 -9.20
N GLY A 110 -12.97 -11.34 -8.15
CA GLY A 110 -13.90 -12.46 -7.92
C GLY A 110 -14.62 -12.84 -9.22
N ALA A 111 -15.48 -13.80 -9.25
CA ALA A 111 -16.22 -14.17 -10.47
C ALA A 111 -16.98 -12.94 -11.02
N TRP A 112 -16.32 -12.20 -11.92
CA TRP A 112 -16.86 -10.95 -12.45
C TRP A 112 -18.01 -11.22 -13.41
N THR A 113 -19.22 -11.17 -12.88
CA THR A 113 -20.46 -11.29 -13.64
C THR A 113 -21.05 -9.94 -14.08
N GLY A 114 -20.27 -8.86 -13.94
CA GLY A 114 -20.76 -7.49 -14.18
C GLY A 114 -21.45 -6.84 -12.98
N ALA A 115 -21.73 -7.62 -11.95
CA ALA A 115 -22.24 -7.11 -10.68
C ALA A 115 -21.17 -7.23 -9.59
N ARG A 116 -21.01 -6.20 -8.78
CA ARG A 116 -19.98 -6.03 -7.75
C ARG A 116 -20.14 -6.91 -6.51
N THR A 117 -20.96 -7.94 -6.53
CA THR A 117 -21.36 -8.72 -5.35
C THR A 117 -20.22 -9.48 -4.69
N ASP A 118 -19.11 -9.68 -5.39
CA ASP A 118 -17.98 -10.47 -4.88
C ASP A 118 -16.73 -9.63 -4.56
N ARG A 119 -16.86 -8.31 -4.56
CA ARG A 119 -15.77 -7.41 -4.18
C ARG A 119 -15.41 -7.59 -2.71
N LYS A 120 -14.12 -7.72 -2.43
CA LYS A 120 -13.56 -7.75 -1.07
C LYS A 120 -12.95 -6.41 -0.72
N ASP A 121 -13.67 -5.64 0.08
CA ASP A 121 -13.26 -4.30 0.51
C ASP A 121 -12.68 -4.26 1.92
N ASP A 122 -12.62 -5.40 2.57
CA ASP A 122 -12.20 -5.57 3.95
C ASP A 122 -10.86 -6.33 4.11
N PHE A 123 -10.10 -6.52 3.04
CA PHE A 123 -8.85 -7.29 3.12
C PHE A 123 -7.92 -6.80 4.23
N TRP A 124 -7.77 -5.51 4.43
CA TRP A 124 -6.99 -4.97 5.53
C TRP A 124 -7.84 -4.56 6.74
N GLY A 125 -9.06 -5.08 6.81
CA GLY A 125 -9.92 -5.01 7.99
C GLY A 125 -10.74 -3.73 8.11
N ASN A 126 -10.78 -2.87 7.09
CA ASN A 126 -11.67 -1.73 7.04
C ASN A 126 -12.71 -1.92 5.93
N PRO A 127 -13.95 -2.31 6.26
CA PRO A 127 -15.00 -2.57 5.28
C PRO A 127 -15.60 -1.29 4.68
N ASN A 128 -15.26 -0.12 5.21
CA ASN A 128 -15.86 1.11 4.73
C ASN A 128 -15.09 1.66 3.55
N GLU A 129 -15.81 1.81 2.46
CA GLU A 129 -15.30 2.51 1.29
C GLU A 129 -15.13 4.00 1.61
N SER A 130 -13.96 4.53 1.30
CA SER A 130 -13.72 5.95 1.33
C SER A 130 -13.10 6.40 0.02
N SER A 131 -13.83 7.20 -0.74
CA SER A 131 -13.26 7.91 -1.90
C SER A 131 -12.54 9.19 -1.49
N THR A 132 -12.71 9.57 -0.24
CA THR A 132 -12.08 10.74 0.37
C THR A 132 -11.63 10.34 1.77
N TYR A 133 -10.64 11.03 2.31
CA TYR A 133 -10.18 10.84 3.69
C TYR A 133 -11.24 11.15 4.75
N LEU A 134 -12.42 11.58 4.34
CA LEU A 134 -13.44 12.18 5.21
C LEU A 134 -14.32 11.17 5.95
N ASN A 135 -14.30 9.90 5.59
CA ASN A 135 -15.09 8.90 6.30
C ASN A 135 -14.22 7.80 6.91
N PRO A 136 -13.72 8.01 8.11
CA PRO A 136 -12.80 7.12 8.73
C PRO A 136 -13.53 6.16 9.67
N SER A 137 -13.92 5.07 9.19
CA SER A 137 -14.02 3.94 10.09
C SER A 137 -12.62 3.38 10.27
N ASP A 138 -12.29 3.14 11.49
CA ASP A 138 -10.94 2.66 11.81
C ASP A 138 -10.71 1.21 11.39
N GLY A 139 -11.76 0.43 11.19
CA GLY A 139 -11.65 -0.99 10.90
C GLY A 139 -10.86 -1.76 11.98
N HIS A 140 -10.61 -3.02 11.75
CA HIS A 140 -9.83 -3.90 12.60
C HIS A 140 -8.70 -4.53 11.79
N LYS A 141 -7.62 -4.94 12.47
CA LYS A 141 -6.57 -5.71 11.80
C LYS A 141 -7.12 -7.06 11.29
N SER A 142 -6.97 -7.32 10.02
CA SER A 142 -7.27 -8.63 9.42
C SER A 142 -6.02 -9.52 9.36
N ILE A 143 -6.21 -10.79 8.98
CA ILE A 143 -5.10 -11.72 8.72
C ILE A 143 -4.29 -11.34 7.47
N TYR A 144 -4.84 -10.52 6.59
CA TYR A 144 -4.18 -10.02 5.37
C TYR A 144 -3.43 -8.71 5.60
N ASP A 145 -3.65 -8.04 6.72
CA ASP A 145 -2.94 -6.81 7.05
C ASP A 145 -1.46 -7.11 7.34
N PRO A 146 -0.51 -6.53 6.59
CA PRO A 146 0.89 -6.89 6.67
C PRO A 146 1.63 -6.33 7.88
N CYS A 147 1.05 -5.42 8.63
CA CYS A 147 1.68 -4.82 9.80
C CYS A 147 1.87 -5.84 10.93
N PRO A 148 2.84 -5.67 11.81
CA PRO A 148 3.08 -6.58 12.93
C PRO A 148 1.91 -6.60 13.91
N LYS A 149 1.89 -7.62 14.78
CA LYS A 149 0.89 -7.75 15.85
C LYS A 149 0.82 -6.47 16.68
N GLY A 150 -0.38 -6.01 16.98
CA GLY A 150 -0.64 -4.76 17.71
C GLY A 150 -0.63 -3.50 16.85
N TYR A 151 -0.32 -3.66 15.55
CA TYR A 151 -0.36 -2.59 14.57
C TYR A 151 -1.14 -3.01 13.33
N ARG A 152 -1.65 -2.03 12.60
CA ARG A 152 -2.36 -2.19 11.33
C ARG A 152 -1.96 -1.11 10.34
N VAL A 153 -2.31 -1.27 9.10
CA VAL A 153 -2.08 -0.26 8.06
C VAL A 153 -2.79 1.04 8.45
N VAL A 154 -2.14 2.17 8.20
CA VAL A 154 -2.67 3.49 8.55
C VAL A 154 -4.05 3.76 7.99
N SER A 155 -4.85 4.50 8.75
CA SER A 155 -6.15 5.00 8.34
C SER A 155 -6.01 6.10 7.28
N PRO A 156 -7.04 6.32 6.43
CA PRO A 156 -7.08 7.48 5.53
C PRO A 156 -6.83 8.82 6.23
N ARG A 157 -7.26 8.99 7.47
CA ARG A 157 -7.03 10.23 8.25
C ARG A 157 -5.56 10.55 8.48
N VAL A 158 -4.72 9.53 8.62
CA VAL A 158 -3.27 9.75 8.75
C VAL A 158 -2.70 10.31 7.45
N LEU A 159 -3.17 9.80 6.32
CA LEU A 159 -2.73 10.28 5.02
C LEU A 159 -3.24 11.71 4.74
N ASP A 160 -4.47 12.03 5.16
CA ASP A 160 -5.03 13.38 5.09
C ASP A 160 -4.21 14.40 5.89
N GLU A 161 -3.79 14.04 7.10
CA GLU A 161 -2.90 14.90 7.91
C GLU A 161 -1.56 15.16 7.19
N ILE A 162 -0.99 14.16 6.52
CA ILE A 162 0.25 14.32 5.77
C ILE A 162 0.04 15.24 4.57
N GLU A 163 -1.09 15.12 3.88
CA GLU A 163 -1.42 15.99 2.75
C GLU A 163 -1.61 17.44 3.18
N GLN A 164 -2.38 17.66 4.24
CA GLN A 164 -2.76 19.01 4.66
C GLN A 164 -1.65 19.75 5.38
N LYS A 165 -0.79 19.04 6.14
CA LYS A 165 0.17 19.66 7.07
C LYS A 165 1.61 19.22 6.84
N GLY A 166 1.83 18.25 5.96
CA GLY A 166 3.18 17.80 5.61
C GLY A 166 3.90 18.84 4.75
N GLU A 167 5.13 19.12 5.10
CA GLU A 167 6.03 19.97 4.33
C GLU A 167 6.87 19.11 3.39
N PHE A 168 6.85 19.42 2.09
CA PHE A 168 7.72 18.78 1.12
C PHE A 168 9.15 19.31 1.27
N VAL A 169 10.08 18.40 1.58
CA VAL A 169 11.51 18.72 1.70
C VAL A 169 12.28 17.91 0.67
N LYS A 170 12.90 18.61 -0.27
CA LYS A 170 13.82 17.99 -1.22
C LYS A 170 15.20 17.89 -0.57
N GLN A 171 15.70 16.67 -0.45
CA GLN A 171 17.09 16.38 -0.08
C GLN A 171 17.88 16.08 -1.36
N SER A 172 19.21 15.89 -1.27
CA SER A 172 20.07 15.79 -2.46
C SER A 172 19.71 14.63 -3.39
N ALA A 173 19.42 13.45 -2.87
CA ALA A 173 19.07 12.26 -3.66
C ALA A 173 17.67 11.69 -3.34
N THR A 174 17.08 12.08 -2.21
CA THR A 174 15.72 11.69 -1.85
C THR A 174 14.87 12.93 -1.56
N ALA A 175 13.56 12.71 -1.51
CA ALA A 175 12.63 13.73 -1.05
C ALA A 175 11.71 13.09 -0.01
N VAL A 176 11.23 13.88 0.92
CA VAL A 176 10.36 13.44 2.01
C VAL A 176 9.25 14.46 2.25
N PHE A 177 8.13 13.99 2.78
CA PHE A 177 7.22 14.84 3.53
C PHE A 177 7.64 14.82 4.98
N LYS A 178 7.83 16.00 5.54
CA LYS A 178 8.13 16.24 6.95
C LYS A 178 6.83 16.69 7.62
N TYR A 179 6.39 15.96 8.61
CA TYR A 179 5.15 16.24 9.34
C TYR A 179 5.45 16.44 10.83
N CYS A 180 5.05 17.58 11.37
CA CYS A 180 5.19 17.86 12.80
C CYS A 180 4.03 17.19 13.55
N TYR A 181 4.31 16.10 14.28
CA TYR A 181 3.27 15.28 14.89
C TYR A 181 2.83 15.70 16.29
N ASP A 182 3.65 16.47 17.02
CA ASP A 182 3.39 16.87 18.41
C ASP A 182 3.67 18.36 18.69
N GLY A 183 3.89 19.17 17.67
CA GLY A 183 4.25 20.60 17.80
C GLY A 183 5.75 20.87 17.89
N THR A 184 6.59 19.84 18.04
CA THR A 184 8.04 19.98 18.21
C THR A 184 8.80 18.98 17.35
N ASN A 185 8.37 17.72 17.35
CA ASN A 185 9.06 16.63 16.69
C ASN A 185 8.44 16.29 15.35
N TYR A 186 9.23 15.68 14.47
CA TYR A 186 8.85 15.44 13.10
C TYR A 186 8.88 13.95 12.73
N ALA A 187 7.86 13.54 11.98
CA ALA A 187 7.81 12.29 11.25
C ALA A 187 8.20 12.54 9.79
N TYR A 188 8.89 11.59 9.19
CA TYR A 188 9.34 11.67 7.81
C TYR A 188 8.68 10.58 6.96
N TRP A 189 8.16 10.98 5.81
CA TRP A 189 7.47 10.12 4.85
C TRP A 189 8.22 10.16 3.52
N PRO A 190 9.09 9.17 3.22
CA PRO A 190 9.91 9.21 2.01
C PRO A 190 9.06 9.13 0.74
N LEU A 191 9.51 9.82 -0.30
CA LEU A 191 8.98 9.66 -1.63
C LEU A 191 9.59 8.39 -2.25
N ALA A 192 9.12 7.26 -1.77
CA ALA A 192 9.67 5.95 -2.07
C ALA A 192 9.37 5.45 -3.49
N GLY A 193 8.52 6.15 -4.23
CA GLY A 193 8.03 5.66 -5.50
C GLY A 193 6.97 4.56 -5.35
N CYS A 194 6.70 3.88 -6.45
CA CYS A 194 5.71 2.80 -6.51
C CYS A 194 6.03 1.81 -7.62
N LYS A 195 5.31 0.69 -7.64
CA LYS A 195 5.25 -0.22 -8.79
C LYS A 195 3.86 -0.18 -9.41
N TRP A 196 3.82 0.05 -10.70
CA TRP A 196 2.57 0.06 -11.44
C TRP A 196 2.17 -1.35 -11.83
N GLY A 197 0.99 -1.79 -11.40
CA GLY A 197 0.43 -3.09 -11.68
C GLY A 197 -0.69 -3.06 -12.73
N SER A 198 -0.67 -2.09 -13.61
CA SER A 198 -1.58 -2.09 -14.76
C SER A 198 -0.81 -2.39 -16.03
N ASN A 199 -1.51 -2.92 -17.01
CA ASN A 199 -1.01 -3.03 -18.37
C ASN A 199 -0.90 -1.61 -18.99
N GLY A 200 -0.02 -0.82 -18.40
CA GLY A 200 0.23 0.60 -18.60
C GLY A 200 -0.57 1.23 -19.71
N GLY A 201 -1.51 2.05 -19.36
CA GLY A 201 -2.04 2.97 -20.36
C GLY A 201 -0.85 3.57 -21.12
N ASN A 202 -0.78 3.30 -22.38
CA ASN A 202 0.09 3.83 -23.42
C ASN A 202 1.49 3.27 -23.65
N ASN A 203 2.11 2.45 -22.84
CA ASN A 203 3.45 1.94 -23.20
C ASN A 203 3.82 0.59 -22.56
N GLY A 204 3.04 -0.43 -22.66
CA GLY A 204 3.41 -1.87 -22.60
C GLY A 204 4.48 -2.42 -21.63
N ASN A 205 5.18 -1.57 -20.88
CA ASN A 205 6.37 -1.93 -20.12
C ASN A 205 6.47 -1.31 -18.71
N ASN A 206 5.41 -0.73 -18.16
CA ASN A 206 5.49 -0.02 -16.88
C ASN A 206 5.29 -0.93 -15.65
N THR A 207 5.87 -2.12 -15.64
CA THR A 207 6.00 -2.95 -14.45
C THR A 207 7.23 -2.58 -13.60
N GLY A 208 7.79 -1.40 -13.84
CA GLY A 208 9.00 -0.92 -13.20
C GLY A 208 8.74 -0.13 -11.92
N LEU A 209 9.75 -0.09 -11.06
CA LEU A 209 9.81 0.81 -9.92
C LEU A 209 9.97 2.25 -10.42
N ASP A 210 9.00 3.13 -10.17
CA ASP A 210 9.08 4.55 -10.51
C ASP A 210 9.72 5.37 -9.38
N THR A 211 10.90 4.95 -8.92
CA THR A 211 11.66 5.71 -7.90
C THR A 211 12.31 6.96 -8.49
N ALA A 212 12.60 6.95 -9.79
CA ALA A 212 13.32 8.04 -10.44
C ALA A 212 12.51 9.34 -10.54
N LYS A 213 11.20 9.28 -10.37
CA LYS A 213 10.30 10.42 -10.58
C LYS A 213 9.82 11.09 -9.30
N GLY A 214 10.31 10.63 -8.13
CA GLY A 214 9.98 11.26 -6.86
C GLY A 214 8.49 11.32 -6.60
N ALA A 215 7.86 10.17 -6.40
CA ALA A 215 6.47 10.07 -5.98
C ALA A 215 6.37 9.52 -4.55
N ALA A 216 5.50 10.09 -3.74
CA ALA A 216 5.06 9.47 -2.50
C ALA A 216 3.82 8.63 -2.80
N CYS A 217 3.91 7.34 -2.54
CA CYS A 217 2.83 6.41 -2.80
C CYS A 217 2.60 5.56 -1.54
N TYR A 218 1.49 5.82 -0.86
CA TYR A 218 1.15 5.13 0.39
C TYR A 218 -0.28 4.62 0.35
N TRP A 219 -0.48 3.37 0.77
CA TRP A 219 -1.80 2.82 1.00
C TRP A 219 -2.35 3.20 2.37
N SER A 220 -3.66 3.40 2.42
CA SER A 220 -4.43 3.28 3.66
C SER A 220 -5.06 1.89 3.77
N ASN A 221 -5.67 1.60 4.92
CA ASN A 221 -6.40 0.36 5.13
C ASN A 221 -7.79 0.32 4.46
N SER A 222 -8.26 1.41 3.87
CA SER A 222 -9.61 1.51 3.27
C SER A 222 -9.59 1.23 1.78
N SER A 223 -10.64 0.57 1.29
CA SER A 223 -10.99 0.59 -0.12
C SER A 223 -11.45 1.98 -0.56
N ALA A 224 -11.54 2.21 -1.85
CA ALA A 224 -12.11 3.43 -2.41
C ALA A 224 -13.33 3.11 -3.26
N SER A 225 -14.35 3.97 -3.19
CA SER A 225 -15.59 3.83 -3.97
C SER A 225 -15.43 4.20 -5.44
N SER A 226 -14.31 4.83 -5.82
CA SER A 226 -14.06 5.21 -7.20
C SER A 226 -12.56 5.29 -7.51
N TYR A 227 -12.18 4.80 -8.68
CA TYR A 227 -10.88 5.01 -9.29
C TYR A 227 -11.07 5.22 -10.79
N GLY A 228 -10.85 6.45 -11.27
CA GLY A 228 -11.10 6.79 -12.67
C GLY A 228 -12.57 6.61 -13.06
N ASN A 229 -12.81 5.95 -14.19
CA ASN A 229 -14.16 5.61 -14.65
C ASN A 229 -14.69 4.31 -14.01
N ASP A 230 -13.84 3.55 -13.32
CA ASP A 230 -14.18 2.30 -12.67
C ASP A 230 -14.34 2.49 -11.17
N LYS A 231 -15.56 2.61 -10.76
CA LYS A 231 -15.94 2.91 -9.39
C LYS A 231 -15.50 1.85 -8.35
N ASP A 232 -14.83 0.75 -8.76
CA ASP A 232 -14.82 -0.46 -7.96
C ASP A 232 -13.47 -1.10 -7.72
N GLN A 233 -12.41 -0.54 -8.25
CA GLN A 233 -11.11 -1.20 -8.28
C GLN A 233 -10.03 -0.42 -7.56
N GLY A 234 -10.43 0.61 -6.84
CA GLY A 234 -9.54 1.48 -6.11
C GLY A 234 -9.41 1.12 -4.64
N ALA A 235 -8.32 1.61 -4.07
CA ALA A 235 -8.14 1.74 -2.65
C ALA A 235 -7.67 3.15 -2.32
N THR A 236 -7.99 3.61 -1.10
CA THR A 236 -7.60 4.93 -0.64
C THR A 236 -6.10 4.99 -0.45
N SER A 237 -5.48 5.96 -1.07
CA SER A 237 -4.03 6.14 -1.11
C SER A 237 -3.65 7.61 -1.02
N LEU A 238 -2.43 7.85 -0.59
CA LEU A 238 -1.74 9.11 -0.79
C LEU A 238 -0.79 8.92 -1.97
N TYR A 239 -1.10 9.50 -3.10
CA TYR A 239 -0.21 9.55 -4.24
C TYR A 239 0.12 11.00 -4.57
N TYR A 240 1.38 11.37 -4.36
CA TYR A 240 1.89 12.71 -4.69
C TYR A 240 2.96 12.60 -5.76
N LYS A 241 2.77 13.36 -6.83
CA LYS A 241 3.72 13.45 -7.92
C LYS A 241 4.43 14.80 -7.89
N VAL A 242 5.74 14.77 -7.67
CA VAL A 242 6.55 15.99 -7.51
C VAL A 242 6.54 16.88 -8.76
N SER A 243 6.56 16.27 -9.96
CA SER A 243 6.56 17.03 -11.20
C SER A 243 5.34 17.93 -11.36
N ASP A 244 4.20 17.43 -10.93
CA ASP A 244 2.90 18.08 -11.16
C ASP A 244 2.39 18.78 -9.90
N LYS A 245 3.02 18.49 -8.73
CA LYS A 245 2.59 18.94 -7.39
C LYS A 245 1.11 18.60 -7.12
N THR A 246 0.69 17.44 -7.59
CA THR A 246 -0.70 17.00 -7.49
C THR A 246 -0.83 15.81 -6.54
N TRP A 247 -1.95 15.78 -5.85
CA TRP A 247 -2.36 14.68 -4.99
C TRP A 247 -3.45 13.86 -5.64
N THR A 248 -3.40 12.55 -5.41
CA THR A 248 -4.47 11.63 -5.80
C THR A 248 -4.80 10.74 -4.61
N HIS A 249 -6.09 10.62 -4.31
CA HIS A 249 -6.58 9.98 -3.08
C HIS A 249 -7.03 8.54 -3.27
N SER A 250 -7.05 8.07 -4.50
CA SER A 250 -7.35 6.67 -4.81
C SER A 250 -6.46 6.15 -5.92
N SER A 251 -6.13 4.87 -5.83
CA SER A 251 -5.29 4.20 -6.82
C SER A 251 -5.77 2.78 -7.04
N GLY A 252 -5.50 2.23 -8.21
CA GLY A 252 -5.84 0.85 -8.52
C GLY A 252 -5.15 -0.14 -7.60
N ARG A 253 -5.85 -1.14 -7.11
CA ARG A 253 -5.35 -2.13 -6.13
C ARG A 253 -4.23 -3.02 -6.69
N SER A 254 -4.10 -3.10 -8.00
CA SER A 254 -2.98 -3.80 -8.65
C SER A 254 -1.65 -3.05 -8.51
N HIS A 255 -1.66 -1.76 -8.21
CA HIS A 255 -0.43 -1.03 -7.92
C HIS A 255 0.17 -1.47 -6.58
N ALA A 256 1.48 -1.35 -6.45
CA ALA A 256 2.16 -1.66 -5.21
C ALA A 256 2.80 -0.40 -4.62
N PHE A 257 2.35 -0.02 -3.44
CA PHE A 257 2.74 1.18 -2.72
C PHE A 257 3.35 0.84 -1.37
N SER A 258 4.00 1.81 -0.77
CA SER A 258 4.51 1.70 0.59
C SER A 258 3.36 1.57 1.60
N VAL A 259 3.65 0.88 2.70
CA VAL A 259 2.77 0.76 3.85
C VAL A 259 3.45 1.36 5.06
N ARG A 260 2.69 2.14 5.83
CA ARG A 260 3.06 2.54 7.17
C ARG A 260 2.06 1.98 8.17
N CYS A 261 2.55 1.61 9.35
CA CYS A 261 1.73 0.97 10.37
C CYS A 261 1.36 1.97 11.46
N MET A 262 0.15 1.83 11.99
CA MET A 262 -0.31 2.53 13.19
C MET A 262 -0.80 1.54 14.24
N LYS A 263 -0.85 1.96 15.49
CA LYS A 263 -1.33 1.14 16.59
C LYS A 263 -2.77 0.70 16.37
N ASP A 264 -3.06 -0.57 16.59
CA ASP A 264 -4.41 -1.10 16.47
C ASP A 264 -5.26 -0.69 17.68
N ALA A 265 -6.51 -0.30 17.41
CA ALA A 265 -7.39 0.21 18.45
C ALA A 265 -7.77 -0.83 19.52
N GLU A 266 -7.77 -2.12 19.17
CA GLU A 266 -8.05 -3.22 20.12
C GLU A 266 -6.96 -3.38 21.20
N ASN A 267 -5.81 -2.73 21.04
CA ASN A 267 -4.70 -2.78 21.99
C ASN A 267 -4.43 -1.42 22.67
N ARG A 268 -5.45 -0.53 22.71
CA ARG A 268 -5.39 0.73 23.45
C ARG A 268 -5.75 0.54 24.92
#